data_1a48b8535a8bb1316a2e492b80ae35f6
#
_entry.id   1a48b8535a8bb1316a2e492b80ae35f6
#
_cell.length_a   1.000
_cell.length_b   1.000
_cell.length_c   1.000
_cell.angle_alpha   90.00
_cell.angle_beta   90.00
_cell.angle_gamma   90.00
#
_symmetry.space_group_name_H-M   'P 1'
#
loop_
_entity.id
_entity.type
_entity.pdbx_description
1 polymer ?
#
loop_
_entity_poly.entity_id
_entity_poly.type
_entity_poly.pdbx_seq_one_letter_code
_entity_poly.pdbx_strand_id
1 'polypeptide(L)'
;AVNVLSQKIKNKKTKIGLMGFSQAGWIIPIAANKNKKVDFMVIFSGALISTKEQLRFQFYTNGDTDFWKKNTEKDAREHIKNDTDRYEFINTDPVYTLNKLSIPGLWIFGGKDIQVPVNLSIEILEEVNKKGKQFQHKLYPDLGHNTAASENQETIKEALNWINRL
;
A
#
# COMPACT_ATOMS: atom_id res chain seq x y z
N ALA A 1 -9.77 2.87 18.32
CA ALA A 1 -9.70 1.40 18.20
C ALA A 1 -8.44 0.85 18.87
N VAL A 2 -7.18 1.17 18.41
CA VAL A 2 -5.93 0.58 18.93
C VAL A 2 -5.75 0.73 20.44
N ASN A 3 -6.01 1.91 21.01
CA ASN A 3 -5.89 2.14 22.44
C ASN A 3 -6.85 1.28 23.27
N VAL A 4 -8.09 1.12 22.82
CA VAL A 4 -9.09 0.27 23.47
C VAL A 4 -8.69 -1.21 23.39
N LEU A 5 -8.23 -1.64 22.21
CA LEU A 5 -7.75 -3.01 22.01
C LEU A 5 -6.58 -3.32 22.93
N SER A 6 -5.58 -2.44 22.99
CA SER A 6 -4.39 -2.65 23.83
C SER A 6 -4.69 -2.73 25.33
N GLN A 7 -5.77 -2.07 25.80
CA GLN A 7 -6.21 -2.19 27.20
C GLN A 7 -6.88 -3.53 27.50
N LYS A 8 -7.47 -4.18 26.48
CA LYS A 8 -8.16 -5.48 26.64
C LYS A 8 -7.22 -6.68 26.47
N ILE A 9 -6.05 -6.48 25.88
CA ILE A 9 -5.06 -7.54 25.66
C ILE A 9 -4.39 -7.86 27.01
N LYS A 10 -4.61 -9.10 27.52
CA LYS A 10 -4.00 -9.58 28.74
C LYS A 10 -2.55 -10.05 28.56
N ASN A 11 -2.24 -10.64 27.41
CA ASN A 11 -0.89 -11.12 27.13
C ASN A 11 -0.04 -10.00 26.51
N LYS A 12 0.97 -9.55 27.25
CA LYS A 12 1.90 -8.49 26.81
C LYS A 12 2.74 -8.84 25.56
N LYS A 13 2.80 -10.10 25.18
CA LYS A 13 3.48 -10.55 23.95
C LYS A 13 2.60 -10.46 22.71
N THR A 14 1.31 -10.20 22.87
CA THR A 14 0.39 -10.05 21.73
C THR A 14 0.69 -8.78 20.97
N LYS A 15 0.96 -8.92 19.68
CA LYS A 15 1.20 -7.80 18.76
C LYS A 15 -0.11 -7.25 18.22
N ILE A 16 -0.16 -5.93 17.98
CA ILE A 16 -1.29 -5.23 17.37
C ILE A 16 -0.86 -4.74 15.99
N GLY A 17 -1.50 -5.24 14.95
CA GLY A 17 -1.28 -4.79 13.59
C GLY A 17 -2.42 -3.94 13.04
N LEU A 18 -2.11 -3.17 11.99
CA LEU A 18 -3.10 -2.53 11.15
C LEU A 18 -3.12 -3.22 9.79
N MET A 19 -4.30 -3.60 9.35
CA MET A 19 -4.51 -4.21 8.03
C MET A 19 -5.53 -3.39 7.26
N GLY A 20 -5.30 -3.19 5.97
CA GLY A 20 -6.22 -2.45 5.14
C GLY A 20 -5.96 -2.58 3.64
N PHE A 21 -6.81 -1.93 2.86
CA PHE A 21 -6.89 -2.07 1.41
C PHE A 21 -6.88 -0.70 0.73
N SER A 22 -6.27 -0.59 -0.46
CA SER A 22 -6.32 0.59 -1.33
C SER A 22 -5.86 1.88 -0.61
N GLN A 23 -6.75 2.78 -0.25
CA GLN A 23 -6.45 4.01 0.50
C GLN A 23 -5.71 3.77 1.82
N ALA A 24 -5.72 2.54 2.32
CA ALA A 24 -4.95 2.17 3.50
C ALA A 24 -3.44 2.40 3.32
N GLY A 25 -2.95 2.44 2.08
CA GLY A 25 -1.57 2.81 1.74
C GLY A 25 -1.13 4.16 2.32
N TRP A 26 -2.05 5.12 2.41
CA TRP A 26 -1.79 6.43 3.05
C TRP A 26 -2.19 6.46 4.51
N ILE A 27 -3.34 5.85 4.84
CA ILE A 27 -3.98 5.97 6.16
C ILE A 27 -3.22 5.18 7.22
N ILE A 28 -2.83 3.93 6.91
CA ILE A 28 -2.17 3.05 7.88
C ILE A 28 -0.81 3.59 8.34
N PRO A 29 0.10 4.05 7.46
CA PRO A 29 1.35 4.65 7.90
C PRO A 29 1.15 5.84 8.85
N ILE A 30 0.18 6.73 8.54
CA ILE A 30 -0.16 7.87 9.40
C ILE A 30 -0.68 7.40 10.75
N ALA A 31 -1.59 6.43 10.78
CA ALA A 31 -2.15 5.90 12.01
C ALA A 31 -1.09 5.21 12.88
N ALA A 32 -0.21 4.42 12.26
CA ALA A 32 0.89 3.75 12.95
C ALA A 32 1.91 4.77 13.52
N ASN A 33 2.23 5.82 12.77
CA ASN A 33 3.13 6.86 13.27
C ASN A 33 2.54 7.63 14.46
N LYS A 34 1.22 7.84 14.48
CA LYS A 34 0.51 8.50 15.58
C LYS A 34 0.31 7.60 16.82
N ASN A 35 0.40 6.28 16.67
CA ASN A 35 0.12 5.33 17.75
C ASN A 35 1.22 4.27 17.87
N LYS A 36 2.11 4.45 18.85
CA LYS A 36 3.27 3.58 19.09
C LYS A 36 2.92 2.17 19.61
N LYS A 37 1.63 1.85 19.75
CA LYS A 37 1.15 0.50 20.10
C LYS A 37 0.88 -0.36 18.86
N VAL A 38 1.09 0.17 17.67
CA VAL A 38 1.02 -0.58 16.42
C VAL A 38 2.38 -1.24 16.19
N ASP A 39 2.38 -2.55 16.06
CA ASP A 39 3.60 -3.38 15.93
C ASP A 39 3.93 -3.74 14.48
N PHE A 40 2.93 -3.76 13.58
CA PHE A 40 3.12 -4.08 12.16
C PHE A 40 1.99 -3.54 11.27
N MET A 41 2.23 -3.56 9.96
CA MET A 41 1.24 -3.14 8.95
C MET A 41 1.11 -4.19 7.85
N VAL A 42 -0.13 -4.41 7.35
CA VAL A 42 -0.40 -5.18 6.12
C VAL A 42 -1.31 -4.35 5.22
N ILE A 43 -0.89 -4.14 4.00
CA ILE A 43 -1.57 -3.24 3.06
C ILE A 43 -1.77 -3.97 1.73
N PHE A 44 -3.03 -4.14 1.34
CA PHE A 44 -3.41 -4.73 0.07
C PHE A 44 -3.67 -3.62 -0.95
N SER A 45 -3.03 -3.68 -2.11
CA SER A 45 -3.22 -2.75 -3.23
C SER A 45 -3.15 -1.27 -2.84
N GLY A 46 -2.29 -0.93 -1.87
CA GLY A 46 -2.14 0.44 -1.41
C GLY A 46 -0.96 1.13 -2.08
N ALA A 47 -1.20 2.31 -2.65
CA ALA A 47 -0.16 3.09 -3.31
C ALA A 47 0.91 3.61 -2.34
N LEU A 48 2.12 3.78 -2.88
CA LEU A 48 3.23 4.46 -2.21
C LEU A 48 3.55 5.83 -2.83
N ILE A 49 2.78 6.25 -3.81
CA ILE A 49 2.83 7.60 -4.38
C ILE A 49 1.85 8.53 -3.66
N SER A 50 1.95 9.82 -3.90
CA SER A 50 1.03 10.80 -3.34
C SER A 50 -0.40 10.62 -3.87
N THR A 51 -1.37 11.13 -3.12
CA THR A 51 -2.79 11.04 -3.51
C THR A 51 -3.07 11.72 -4.85
N LYS A 52 -2.39 12.84 -5.16
CA LYS A 52 -2.53 13.51 -6.45
C LYS A 52 -2.01 12.66 -7.60
N GLU A 53 -0.82 12.11 -7.47
CA GLU A 53 -0.21 11.24 -8.47
C GLU A 53 -1.06 9.99 -8.73
N GLN A 54 -1.62 9.39 -7.68
CA GLN A 54 -2.50 8.25 -7.87
C GLN A 54 -3.79 8.63 -8.60
N LEU A 55 -4.39 9.78 -8.31
CA LEU A 55 -5.60 10.21 -9.01
C LEU A 55 -5.31 10.51 -10.48
N ARG A 56 -4.17 11.13 -10.80
CA ARG A 56 -3.74 11.31 -12.19
C ARG A 56 -3.64 9.97 -12.93
N PHE A 57 -3.04 8.96 -12.29
CA PHE A 57 -3.00 7.61 -12.84
C PHE A 57 -4.39 7.02 -13.03
N GLN A 58 -5.29 7.11 -12.05
CA GLN A 58 -6.66 6.59 -12.16
C GLN A 58 -7.46 7.30 -13.27
N PHE A 59 -7.28 8.60 -13.46
CA PHE A 59 -7.90 9.32 -14.56
C PHE A 59 -7.36 8.88 -15.92
N TYR A 60 -6.08 8.59 -15.99
CA TYR A 60 -5.48 8.08 -17.23
C TYR A 60 -5.97 6.68 -17.56
N THR A 61 -6.01 5.78 -16.60
CA THR A 61 -6.52 4.41 -16.82
C THR A 61 -8.02 4.39 -17.12
N ASN A 62 -8.76 5.33 -16.55
CA ASN A 62 -10.22 5.49 -16.70
C ASN A 62 -11.01 4.19 -16.56
N GLY A 63 -10.53 3.26 -15.71
CA GLY A 63 -11.15 1.97 -15.48
C GLY A 63 -11.02 0.96 -16.63
N ASP A 64 -10.19 1.23 -17.65
CA ASP A 64 -9.96 0.31 -18.78
C ASP A 64 -9.20 -0.94 -18.28
N THR A 65 -9.89 -2.07 -18.22
CA THR A 65 -9.31 -3.35 -17.81
C THR A 65 -8.22 -3.86 -18.77
N ASP A 66 -8.20 -3.37 -20.00
CA ASP A 66 -7.19 -3.67 -21.02
C ASP A 66 -6.07 -2.62 -21.09
N PHE A 67 -6.03 -1.72 -20.10
CA PHE A 67 -5.08 -0.60 -20.08
C PHE A 67 -3.63 -1.06 -20.32
N TRP A 68 -3.15 -2.07 -19.61
CA TRP A 68 -1.79 -2.58 -19.73
C TRP A 68 -1.50 -3.36 -21.03
N LYS A 69 -2.52 -3.66 -21.84
CA LYS A 69 -2.35 -4.18 -23.20
C LYS A 69 -2.07 -3.08 -24.23
N LYS A 70 -2.46 -1.85 -23.90
CA LYS A 70 -2.45 -0.69 -24.83
C LYS A 70 -1.40 0.35 -24.44
N ASN A 71 -0.96 0.36 -23.19
CA ASN A 71 -0.09 1.38 -22.62
C ASN A 71 1.12 0.75 -21.92
N THR A 72 2.21 1.52 -21.84
CA THR A 72 3.43 1.11 -21.16
C THR A 72 3.57 1.80 -19.79
N GLU A 73 4.46 1.28 -18.95
CA GLU A 73 4.87 1.95 -17.72
C GLU A 73 5.39 3.38 -17.96
N LYS A 74 6.10 3.58 -19.07
CA LYS A 74 6.61 4.90 -19.44
C LYS A 74 5.46 5.89 -19.67
N ASP A 75 4.43 5.49 -20.41
CA ASP A 75 3.26 6.32 -20.65
C ASP A 75 2.53 6.67 -19.37
N ALA A 76 2.34 5.66 -18.48
CA ALA A 76 1.71 5.86 -17.18
C ALA A 76 2.49 6.86 -16.32
N ARG A 77 3.82 6.74 -16.25
CA ARG A 77 4.69 7.64 -15.47
C ARG A 77 4.68 9.07 -16.02
N GLU A 78 4.63 9.22 -17.34
CA GLU A 78 4.54 10.53 -17.99
C GLU A 78 3.22 11.23 -17.63
N HIS A 79 2.09 10.52 -17.66
CA HIS A 79 0.80 11.05 -17.23
C HIS A 79 0.77 11.37 -15.73
N ILE A 80 1.30 10.51 -14.88
CA ILE A 80 1.41 10.78 -13.43
C ILE A 80 2.18 12.09 -13.18
N LYS A 81 3.24 12.33 -13.94
CA LYS A 81 4.09 13.52 -13.79
C LYS A 81 3.44 14.80 -14.33
N ASN A 82 2.79 14.73 -15.49
CA ASN A 82 2.45 15.90 -16.28
C ASN A 82 0.96 16.21 -16.36
N ASP A 83 0.07 15.27 -15.98
CA ASP A 83 -1.37 15.52 -16.02
C ASP A 83 -1.80 16.55 -14.99
N THR A 84 -2.86 17.28 -15.31
CA THR A 84 -3.40 18.32 -14.42
C THR A 84 -4.21 17.71 -13.28
N ASP A 85 -4.11 18.31 -12.10
CA ASP A 85 -4.98 17.94 -10.99
C ASP A 85 -6.43 18.37 -11.27
N ARG A 86 -7.35 17.42 -11.25
CA ARG A 86 -8.77 17.68 -11.55
C ARG A 86 -9.57 18.11 -10.32
N TYR A 87 -9.00 17.91 -9.12
CA TYR A 87 -9.65 18.24 -7.86
C TYR A 87 -8.67 18.89 -6.90
N GLU A 88 -9.18 19.81 -6.11
CA GLU A 88 -8.46 20.36 -4.96
C GLU A 88 -8.66 19.46 -3.74
N PHE A 89 -7.58 18.96 -3.17
CA PHE A 89 -7.58 18.21 -1.92
C PHE A 89 -6.17 18.18 -1.31
N ILE A 90 -6.09 17.78 -0.06
CA ILE A 90 -4.79 17.68 0.64
C ILE A 90 -3.96 16.55 0.01
N ASN A 91 -2.82 16.93 -0.56
CA ASN A 91 -1.90 15.94 -1.11
C ASN A 91 -1.20 15.17 0.02
N THR A 92 -1.51 13.90 0.17
CA THR A 92 -0.93 13.01 1.18
C THR A 92 0.13 12.13 0.51
N ASP A 93 1.38 12.24 1.00
CA ASP A 93 2.49 11.38 0.59
C ASP A 93 2.83 10.40 1.72
N PRO A 94 2.68 9.07 1.52
CA PRO A 94 2.97 8.09 2.55
C PRO A 94 4.46 7.97 2.85
N VAL A 95 5.35 8.28 1.90
CA VAL A 95 6.81 8.16 2.03
C VAL A 95 7.33 8.98 3.20
N TYR A 96 6.81 10.19 3.38
CA TYR A 96 7.19 11.03 4.52
C TYR A 96 6.95 10.34 5.87
N THR A 97 5.83 9.62 5.98
CA THR A 97 5.49 8.90 7.22
C THR A 97 6.25 7.59 7.34
N LEU A 98 6.38 6.84 6.24
CA LEU A 98 7.13 5.57 6.21
C LEU A 98 8.59 5.75 6.64
N ASN A 99 9.23 6.84 6.24
CA ASN A 99 10.59 7.18 6.69
C ASN A 99 10.72 7.36 8.22
N LYS A 100 9.62 7.59 8.94
CA LYS A 100 9.60 7.76 10.41
C LYS A 100 9.27 6.48 11.17
N LEU A 101 8.78 5.45 10.48
CA LEU A 101 8.38 4.20 11.10
C LEU A 101 9.57 3.25 11.26
N SER A 102 9.54 2.47 12.36
CA SER A 102 10.51 1.41 12.64
C SER A 102 9.84 0.03 12.73
N ILE A 103 8.54 -0.05 12.48
CA ILE A 103 7.77 -1.30 12.49
C ILE A 103 7.80 -1.97 11.12
N PRO A 104 7.73 -3.31 11.03
CA PRO A 104 7.65 -4.01 9.76
C PRO A 104 6.33 -3.77 9.05
N GLY A 105 6.34 -3.86 7.72
CA GLY A 105 5.17 -3.74 6.88
C GLY A 105 5.22 -4.67 5.69
N LEU A 106 4.06 -5.20 5.30
CA LEU A 106 3.89 -6.00 4.10
C LEU A 106 2.91 -5.32 3.15
N TRP A 107 3.32 -5.14 1.89
CA TRP A 107 2.44 -4.73 0.79
C TRP A 107 2.15 -5.92 -0.12
N ILE A 108 0.89 -6.08 -0.51
CA ILE A 108 0.45 -7.11 -1.44
C ILE A 108 -0.17 -6.43 -2.65
N PHE A 109 0.44 -6.64 -3.82
CA PHE A 109 0.07 -5.98 -5.07
C PHE A 109 -0.43 -6.96 -6.11
N GLY A 110 -1.30 -6.47 -6.99
CA GLY A 110 -1.72 -7.16 -8.21
C GLY A 110 -1.05 -6.54 -9.45
N GLY A 111 -0.42 -7.37 -10.28
CA GLY A 111 0.33 -6.90 -11.45
C GLY A 111 -0.53 -6.28 -12.56
N LYS A 112 -1.84 -6.57 -12.57
CA LYS A 112 -2.82 -5.99 -13.51
C LYS A 112 -3.62 -4.83 -12.90
N ASP A 113 -3.14 -4.26 -11.79
CA ASP A 113 -3.81 -3.13 -11.13
C ASP A 113 -3.84 -1.91 -12.06
N ILE A 114 -5.02 -1.33 -12.23
CA ILE A 114 -5.29 -0.12 -13.01
C ILE A 114 -5.71 1.06 -12.12
N GLN A 115 -5.64 0.92 -10.81
CA GLN A 115 -5.93 1.97 -9.85
C GLN A 115 -4.67 2.43 -9.10
N VAL A 116 -3.69 1.55 -8.97
CA VAL A 116 -2.40 1.83 -8.34
C VAL A 116 -1.28 1.53 -9.33
N PRO A 117 -0.33 2.46 -9.57
CA PRO A 117 0.85 2.20 -10.38
C PRO A 117 1.83 1.34 -9.58
N VAL A 118 1.68 0.02 -9.72
CA VAL A 118 2.32 -0.98 -8.86
C VAL A 118 3.83 -0.95 -8.95
N ASN A 119 4.40 -0.95 -10.15
CA ASN A 119 5.85 -0.96 -10.33
C ASN A 119 6.51 0.28 -9.72
N LEU A 120 5.92 1.45 -9.92
CA LEU A 120 6.38 2.69 -9.29
C LEU A 120 6.28 2.61 -7.75
N SER A 121 5.20 2.03 -7.22
CA SER A 121 5.04 1.82 -5.78
C SER A 121 6.09 0.88 -5.21
N ILE A 122 6.44 -0.20 -5.92
CA ILE A 122 7.50 -1.15 -5.50
C ILE A 122 8.86 -0.45 -5.48
N GLU A 123 9.21 0.30 -6.52
CA GLU A 123 10.46 1.06 -6.58
C GLU A 123 10.60 2.03 -5.40
N ILE A 124 9.53 2.76 -5.08
CA ILE A 124 9.51 3.67 -3.94
C ILE A 124 9.70 2.90 -2.62
N LEU A 125 9.06 1.74 -2.47
CA LEU A 125 9.23 0.90 -1.28
C LEU A 125 10.68 0.45 -1.11
N GLU A 126 11.33 0.07 -2.20
CA GLU A 126 12.74 -0.33 -2.23
C GLU A 126 13.66 0.86 -1.85
N GLU A 127 13.38 2.05 -2.38
CA GLU A 127 14.14 3.26 -2.01
C GLU A 127 13.98 3.61 -0.52
N VAL A 128 12.78 3.44 0.03
CA VAL A 128 12.56 3.64 1.47
C VAL A 128 13.33 2.58 2.29
N ASN A 129 13.38 1.33 1.82
CA ASN A 129 14.12 0.25 2.47
C ASN A 129 15.64 0.47 2.51
N LYS A 130 16.23 1.11 1.50
CA LYS A 130 17.66 1.50 1.51
C LYS A 130 18.03 2.37 2.71
N LYS A 131 17.04 2.99 3.37
CA LYS A 131 17.20 3.77 4.60
C LYS A 131 17.04 2.93 5.88
N GLY A 132 17.17 1.61 5.79
CA GLY A 132 17.11 0.69 6.92
C GLY A 132 15.70 0.35 7.39
N LYS A 133 14.67 0.47 6.51
CA LYS A 133 13.31 0.07 6.83
C LYS A 133 13.08 -1.43 6.58
N GLN A 134 12.05 -2.01 7.21
CA GLN A 134 11.71 -3.43 7.13
C GLN A 134 10.37 -3.62 6.42
N PHE A 135 10.26 -3.05 5.22
CA PHE A 135 9.06 -3.16 4.41
C PHE A 135 9.28 -4.23 3.33
N GLN A 136 8.31 -5.11 3.20
CA GLN A 136 8.31 -6.19 2.22
C GLN A 136 7.15 -5.99 1.25
N HIS A 137 7.27 -6.57 0.06
CA HIS A 137 6.15 -6.67 -0.86
C HIS A 137 6.00 -8.07 -1.44
N LYS A 138 4.79 -8.38 -1.88
CA LYS A 138 4.46 -9.56 -2.66
C LYS A 138 3.64 -9.12 -3.88
N LEU A 139 4.10 -9.49 -5.06
CA LEU A 139 3.42 -9.23 -6.32
C LEU A 139 2.72 -10.51 -6.80
N TYR A 140 1.44 -10.37 -7.15
CA TYR A 140 0.65 -11.39 -7.82
C TYR A 140 0.39 -10.93 -9.27
N PRO A 141 1.12 -11.43 -10.26
CA PRO A 141 1.13 -10.87 -11.62
C PRO A 141 -0.25 -10.86 -12.29
N ASP A 142 -1.08 -11.83 -11.97
CA ASP A 142 -2.38 -12.02 -12.60
C ASP A 142 -3.56 -11.33 -11.90
N LEU A 143 -3.35 -10.80 -10.71
CA LEU A 143 -4.39 -10.09 -9.98
C LEU A 143 -4.45 -8.61 -10.38
N GLY A 144 -5.65 -8.04 -10.36
CA GLY A 144 -5.91 -6.61 -10.44
C GLY A 144 -5.90 -5.95 -9.06
N HIS A 145 -6.65 -4.85 -8.93
CA HIS A 145 -6.71 -4.06 -7.70
C HIS A 145 -7.25 -4.83 -6.49
N ASN A 146 -8.21 -5.74 -6.66
CA ASN A 146 -8.88 -6.42 -5.54
C ASN A 146 -8.07 -7.58 -4.96
N THR A 147 -6.80 -7.35 -4.62
CA THR A 147 -5.91 -8.39 -4.09
C THR A 147 -6.42 -9.02 -2.79
N ALA A 148 -7.09 -8.27 -1.91
CA ALA A 148 -7.66 -8.80 -0.66
C ALA A 148 -8.83 -9.79 -0.89
N ALA A 149 -9.45 -9.79 -2.07
CA ALA A 149 -10.59 -10.62 -2.42
C ALA A 149 -10.25 -11.64 -3.53
N SER A 150 -9.00 -12.13 -3.59
CA SER A 150 -8.62 -13.20 -4.53
C SER A 150 -9.43 -14.47 -4.29
N GLU A 151 -9.87 -15.13 -5.35
CA GLU A 151 -10.78 -16.29 -5.28
C GLU A 151 -10.28 -17.40 -4.34
N ASN A 152 -8.98 -17.69 -4.36
CA ASN A 152 -8.36 -18.73 -3.54
C ASN A 152 -7.87 -18.23 -2.16
N GLN A 153 -8.14 -16.97 -1.81
CA GLN A 153 -7.64 -16.35 -0.58
C GLN A 153 -6.12 -16.43 -0.39
N GLU A 154 -5.36 -16.60 -1.47
CA GLU A 154 -3.89 -16.76 -1.42
C GLU A 154 -3.21 -15.58 -0.77
N THR A 155 -3.65 -14.39 -1.10
CA THR A 155 -3.12 -13.13 -0.59
C THR A 155 -3.36 -12.96 0.91
N ILE A 156 -4.54 -13.38 1.39
CA ILE A 156 -4.86 -13.40 2.83
C ILE A 156 -4.00 -14.44 3.55
N LYS A 157 -3.85 -15.63 2.97
CA LYS A 157 -2.96 -16.68 3.52
C LYS A 157 -1.53 -16.21 3.60
N GLU A 158 -1.03 -15.53 2.56
CA GLU A 158 0.31 -14.92 2.58
C GLU A 158 0.45 -13.89 3.70
N ALA A 159 -0.53 -13.00 3.85
CA ALA A 159 -0.53 -12.01 4.93
C ALA A 159 -0.50 -12.68 6.31
N LEU A 160 -1.33 -13.69 6.55
CA LEU A 160 -1.37 -14.43 7.81
C LEU A 160 -0.06 -15.17 8.07
N ASN A 161 0.51 -15.83 7.06
CA ASN A 161 1.80 -16.49 7.16
C ASN A 161 2.93 -15.51 7.50
N TRP A 162 2.90 -14.32 6.91
CA TRP A 162 3.87 -13.28 7.22
C TRP A 162 3.71 -12.76 8.65
N ILE A 163 2.48 -12.50 9.11
CA ILE A 163 2.18 -12.09 10.49
C ILE A 163 2.68 -13.13 11.50
N ASN A 164 2.49 -14.42 11.23
CA ASN A 164 2.91 -15.51 12.12
C ASN A 164 4.43 -15.64 12.26
N ARG A 165 5.21 -15.02 11.36
CA ARG A 165 6.68 -14.99 11.43
C ARG A 165 7.25 -13.80 12.20
N LEU A 166 6.41 -12.84 12.56
CA LEU A 166 6.80 -11.66 13.34
C LEU A 166 6.96 -12.00 14.82
#